data_39ae86bce258c3f68df257c7ad49ad43
#
_entry.id   39ae86bce258c3f68df257c7ad49ad43
#
_cell.length_a   1.000
_cell.length_b   1.000
_cell.length_c   1.000
_cell.angle_alpha   90.00
_cell.angle_beta   90.00
_cell.angle_gamma   90.00
#
_symmetry.space_group_name_H-M   'P 1'
#
loop_
_entity.id
_entity.type
_entity.pdbx_description
1 polymer ?
#
loop_
_entity_poly.entity_id
_entity_poly.type
_entity_poly.pdbx_seq_one_letter_code
_entity_poly.pdbx_strand_id
1 'polypeptide(L)'
;MNVFVFGQQADLKVISFNIRYNNAHDGENSWPNRSGNVKNFLFTESADIIGFQEVLHNEVIELDRALFNYNFDKRHYKRVGVGREDGETKGEYSPIYFNSNRFSLIKSKTVWLSETPTKPSKGWDAACERIATFALLFDLKTNDTLLVVNSHWDHEGVRARQESAKLILNEIEAFTSIQNIIVMGDFNCTPEDPALKKIRAAFSDSGIGIYSKVGTFNHFERAKNPEAPRIDYVFYKLKNFGFSSYKVGNTDVTEPLLSDHFPVVVEFEHMHSKVEGRFQFNFEMTPLDYADSLLHIDLLKCYVGNIELLDINRQVIGKDSAAYRLLDFSNRSSMNFSIPINNQKASYIRLTLGVDSVTNAAGVHCCALDPANGMYWSWQSGYIQFKLEGKDKSGQALNLHLGGFSNANMSSITTEIPIIRMVTGGPVLPPDRRSQDVTIHLNLDSFLELVHANKEYSLMSPNDQVHKYMRALSASFSAIMK
;
A
#
# COMPACT_ATOMS: atom_id res chain seq x y z
N MET A 1 -5.81 36.45 4.44
CA MET A 1 -4.69 35.51 4.24
C MET A 1 -5.16 34.16 4.77
N ASN A 2 -5.78 33.34 3.91
CA ASN A 2 -6.34 32.05 4.31
C ASN A 2 -5.18 31.04 4.35
N VAL A 3 -4.83 30.64 5.57
CA VAL A 3 -3.92 29.51 5.78
C VAL A 3 -4.69 28.25 5.42
N PHE A 4 -4.40 27.67 4.24
CA PHE A 4 -4.82 26.31 3.94
C PHE A 4 -4.04 25.37 4.88
N VAL A 5 -4.69 24.93 5.93
CA VAL A 5 -4.24 23.77 6.70
C VAL A 5 -4.44 22.58 5.80
N PHE A 6 -3.37 22.10 5.17
CA PHE A 6 -3.37 20.78 4.53
C PHE A 6 -3.58 19.75 5.63
N GLY A 7 -4.81 19.25 5.77
CA GLY A 7 -5.11 18.12 6.64
C GLY A 7 -4.21 16.96 6.27
N GLN A 8 -3.59 16.35 7.25
CA GLN A 8 -2.74 15.17 7.06
C GLN A 8 -3.62 14.08 6.43
N GLN A 9 -3.27 13.62 5.22
CA GLN A 9 -4.04 12.60 4.51
C GLN A 9 -3.98 11.31 5.33
N ALA A 10 -5.14 10.72 5.63
CA ALA A 10 -5.25 9.46 6.37
C ALA A 10 -4.40 8.36 5.72
N ASP A 11 -3.76 7.53 6.55
CA ASP A 11 -2.91 6.45 6.05
C ASP A 11 -3.70 5.29 5.46
N LEU A 12 -4.95 5.08 5.91
CA LEU A 12 -5.89 4.11 5.35
C LEU A 12 -7.31 4.66 5.49
N LYS A 13 -8.00 4.84 4.37
CA LYS A 13 -9.41 5.28 4.33
C LYS A 13 -10.29 4.18 3.79
N VAL A 14 -11.36 3.89 4.52
CA VAL A 14 -12.34 2.82 4.22
C VAL A 14 -13.74 3.39 4.17
N ILE A 15 -14.53 2.94 3.19
CA ILE A 15 -15.95 3.29 3.07
C ILE A 15 -16.80 2.01 3.10
N SER A 16 -17.85 2.00 3.92
CA SER A 16 -18.99 1.07 3.80
C SER A 16 -20.19 1.84 3.28
N PHE A 17 -20.80 1.38 2.20
CA PHE A 17 -21.89 2.11 1.56
C PHE A 17 -22.91 1.19 0.90
N ASN A 18 -24.11 1.08 1.49
CA ASN A 18 -25.29 0.54 0.82
C ASN A 18 -25.77 1.58 -0.19
N ILE A 19 -25.62 1.29 -1.49
CA ILE A 19 -25.95 2.26 -2.55
C ILE A 19 -27.41 2.21 -2.98
N ARG A 20 -28.24 1.37 -2.39
CA ARG A 20 -29.59 1.06 -2.82
C ARG A 20 -29.62 0.58 -4.26
N TYR A 21 -30.06 -0.65 -4.50
CA TYR A 21 -30.11 -1.23 -5.84
C TYR A 21 -30.99 -0.42 -6.80
N ASN A 22 -30.73 -0.57 -8.08
CA ASN A 22 -31.49 0.10 -9.14
C ASN A 22 -32.94 -0.40 -9.16
N ASN A 23 -33.85 0.37 -8.59
CA ASN A 23 -35.26 0.10 -8.52
C ASN A 23 -36.05 1.25 -9.18
N ALA A 24 -36.81 0.93 -10.23
CA ALA A 24 -37.61 1.92 -10.94
C ALA A 24 -38.72 2.54 -10.06
N HIS A 25 -39.16 1.84 -9.02
CA HIS A 25 -40.17 2.34 -8.09
C HIS A 25 -39.64 3.43 -7.14
N ASP A 26 -38.32 3.64 -7.07
CA ASP A 26 -37.74 4.72 -6.28
C ASP A 26 -37.92 6.10 -6.92
N GLY A 27 -38.53 6.19 -8.13
CA GLY A 27 -38.88 7.43 -8.80
C GLY A 27 -37.69 8.37 -9.01
N GLU A 28 -37.75 9.57 -8.44
CA GLU A 28 -36.66 10.54 -8.49
C GLU A 28 -35.38 10.06 -7.81
N ASN A 29 -35.47 9.11 -6.88
CA ASN A 29 -34.35 8.51 -6.20
C ASN A 29 -33.82 7.24 -6.91
N SER A 30 -34.28 6.92 -8.11
CA SER A 30 -33.77 5.79 -8.88
C SER A 30 -32.28 5.94 -9.23
N TRP A 31 -31.59 4.83 -9.41
CA TRP A 31 -30.14 4.80 -9.66
C TRP A 31 -29.66 5.73 -10.78
N PRO A 32 -30.32 5.81 -11.96
CA PRO A 32 -29.87 6.74 -13.03
C PRO A 32 -29.80 8.20 -12.57
N ASN A 33 -30.66 8.61 -11.64
CA ASN A 33 -30.67 9.98 -11.13
C ASN A 33 -29.61 10.23 -10.05
N ARG A 34 -29.17 9.18 -9.32
CA ARG A 34 -28.22 9.26 -8.20
C ARG A 34 -26.79 8.92 -8.61
N SER A 35 -26.59 8.07 -9.62
CA SER A 35 -25.29 7.46 -9.95
C SER A 35 -24.17 8.50 -10.17
N GLY A 36 -24.50 9.66 -10.76
CA GLY A 36 -23.56 10.76 -10.94
C GLY A 36 -23.03 11.32 -9.61
N ASN A 37 -23.95 11.55 -8.67
CA ASN A 37 -23.60 12.07 -7.34
C ASN A 37 -22.84 11.04 -6.51
N VAL A 38 -23.22 9.76 -6.60
CA VAL A 38 -22.49 8.66 -5.95
C VAL A 38 -21.04 8.62 -6.45
N LYS A 39 -20.83 8.68 -7.76
CA LYS A 39 -19.48 8.70 -8.35
C LYS A 39 -18.67 9.94 -7.89
N ASN A 40 -19.28 11.10 -7.88
CA ASN A 40 -18.62 12.33 -7.39
C ASN A 40 -18.23 12.23 -5.92
N PHE A 41 -19.09 11.67 -5.07
CA PHE A 41 -18.78 11.41 -3.67
C PHE A 41 -17.58 10.46 -3.52
N LEU A 42 -17.57 9.34 -4.24
CA LEU A 42 -16.48 8.37 -4.21
C LEU A 42 -15.15 8.99 -4.65
N PHE A 43 -15.19 9.85 -5.66
CA PHE A 43 -14.00 10.55 -6.14
C PHE A 43 -13.49 11.59 -5.14
N THR A 44 -14.38 12.31 -4.49
CA THR A 44 -14.02 13.29 -3.46
C THR A 44 -13.43 12.62 -2.23
N GLU A 45 -14.03 11.52 -1.75
CA GLU A 45 -13.52 10.79 -0.60
C GLU A 45 -12.24 10.03 -0.91
N SER A 46 -12.05 9.57 -2.15
CA SER A 46 -10.81 8.90 -2.57
C SER A 46 -10.35 7.81 -1.61
N ALA A 47 -11.26 6.91 -1.22
CA ALA A 47 -10.97 5.87 -0.23
C ALA A 47 -10.01 4.81 -0.79
N ASP A 48 -9.27 4.14 0.07
CA ASP A 48 -8.39 3.03 -0.31
C ASP A 48 -9.16 1.73 -0.51
N ILE A 49 -10.24 1.54 0.27
CA ILE A 49 -11.09 0.36 0.26
C ILE A 49 -12.55 0.80 0.36
N ILE A 50 -13.41 0.20 -0.47
CA ILE A 50 -14.83 0.49 -0.50
C ILE A 50 -15.60 -0.83 -0.48
N GLY A 51 -16.48 -1.03 0.50
CA GLY A 51 -17.45 -2.10 0.52
C GLY A 51 -18.83 -1.57 0.17
N PHE A 52 -19.38 -2.05 -0.90
CA PHE A 52 -20.74 -1.69 -1.29
C PHE A 52 -21.74 -2.80 -0.91
N GLN A 53 -23.01 -2.42 -0.73
CA GLN A 53 -24.12 -3.35 -0.56
C GLN A 53 -25.25 -2.97 -1.54
N GLU A 54 -26.14 -3.91 -1.82
CA GLU A 54 -27.26 -3.81 -2.76
C GLU A 54 -26.86 -3.52 -4.23
N VAL A 55 -25.67 -3.87 -4.65
CA VAL A 55 -25.22 -3.60 -6.02
C VAL A 55 -25.71 -4.66 -6.98
N LEU A 56 -26.51 -4.32 -7.98
CA LEU A 56 -26.88 -5.22 -9.07
C LEU A 56 -25.79 -5.26 -10.16
N HIS A 57 -25.82 -6.26 -11.01
CA HIS A 57 -24.79 -6.48 -12.03
C HIS A 57 -24.59 -5.29 -12.98
N ASN A 58 -25.66 -4.60 -13.38
CA ASN A 58 -25.57 -3.40 -14.22
C ASN A 58 -24.87 -2.23 -13.51
N GLU A 59 -25.12 -2.07 -12.20
CA GLU A 59 -24.44 -1.06 -11.37
C GLU A 59 -22.97 -1.42 -11.16
N VAL A 60 -22.66 -2.72 -10.98
CA VAL A 60 -21.28 -3.21 -10.95
C VAL A 60 -20.52 -2.79 -12.20
N ILE A 61 -21.10 -3.00 -13.39
CA ILE A 61 -20.46 -2.61 -14.67
C ILE A 61 -20.22 -1.09 -14.73
N GLU A 62 -21.17 -0.29 -14.25
CA GLU A 62 -21.05 1.16 -14.23
C GLU A 62 -19.98 1.64 -13.26
N LEU A 63 -19.94 1.08 -12.05
CA LEU A 63 -18.93 1.36 -11.03
C LEU A 63 -17.53 0.90 -11.47
N ASP A 64 -17.41 -0.29 -12.07
CA ASP A 64 -16.15 -0.80 -12.61
C ASP A 64 -15.57 0.18 -13.63
N ARG A 65 -16.40 0.67 -14.56
CA ARG A 65 -15.97 1.66 -15.58
C ARG A 65 -15.56 2.98 -14.94
N ALA A 66 -16.32 3.47 -13.97
CA ALA A 66 -16.03 4.73 -13.31
C ALA A 66 -14.76 4.68 -12.49
N LEU A 67 -14.60 3.64 -11.65
CA LEU A 67 -13.50 3.53 -10.69
C LEU A 67 -12.20 3.02 -11.33
N PHE A 68 -12.28 2.25 -12.43
CA PHE A 68 -11.09 1.80 -13.16
C PHE A 68 -10.49 2.91 -14.04
N ASN A 69 -11.34 3.70 -14.70
CA ASN A 69 -10.90 4.72 -15.68
C ASN A 69 -10.67 6.12 -15.05
N TYR A 70 -10.93 6.27 -13.74
CA TYR A 70 -10.82 7.57 -13.09
C TYR A 70 -9.37 7.96 -12.84
N ASN A 71 -8.88 8.91 -13.62
CA ASN A 71 -7.46 9.27 -13.69
C ASN A 71 -7.10 10.54 -12.88
N PHE A 72 -8.01 11.06 -12.05
CA PHE A 72 -7.83 12.38 -11.41
C PHE A 72 -6.77 12.34 -10.29
N ASP A 73 -6.67 11.25 -9.53
CA ASP A 73 -5.66 11.06 -8.47
C ASP A 73 -4.77 9.84 -8.70
N LYS A 74 -4.77 9.28 -9.93
CA LYS A 74 -4.03 8.07 -10.33
C LYS A 74 -4.44 6.79 -9.57
N ARG A 75 -5.62 6.74 -8.96
CA ARG A 75 -6.13 5.52 -8.33
C ARG A 75 -6.85 4.65 -9.34
N HIS A 76 -6.53 3.37 -9.34
CA HIS A 76 -7.21 2.36 -10.13
C HIS A 76 -7.78 1.33 -9.17
N TYR A 77 -9.08 1.10 -9.23
CA TYR A 77 -9.70 0.12 -8.35
C TYR A 77 -9.88 -1.21 -9.06
N LYS A 78 -9.63 -2.28 -8.32
CA LYS A 78 -10.03 -3.64 -8.65
C LYS A 78 -11.13 -4.08 -7.68
N ARG A 79 -11.91 -5.08 -8.10
CA ARG A 79 -13.05 -5.57 -7.36
C ARG A 79 -13.00 -7.07 -7.16
N VAL A 80 -13.58 -7.54 -6.04
CA VAL A 80 -13.93 -8.93 -5.77
C VAL A 80 -15.38 -9.00 -5.29
N GLY A 81 -16.03 -10.14 -5.44
CA GLY A 81 -17.43 -10.40 -5.09
C GLY A 81 -18.27 -10.83 -6.29
N VAL A 82 -19.34 -11.55 -6.02
CA VAL A 82 -20.24 -12.17 -7.00
C VAL A 82 -21.70 -11.91 -6.62
N GLY A 83 -22.62 -12.15 -7.54
CA GLY A 83 -24.05 -12.06 -7.28
C GLY A 83 -24.53 -13.18 -6.34
N ARG A 84 -25.42 -12.85 -5.41
CA ARG A 84 -25.84 -13.76 -4.32
C ARG A 84 -26.71 -14.94 -4.77
N GLU A 85 -27.40 -14.84 -5.92
CA GLU A 85 -28.36 -15.86 -6.34
C GLU A 85 -27.74 -17.02 -7.12
N ASP A 86 -26.66 -16.76 -7.89
CA ASP A 86 -26.03 -17.79 -8.72
C ASP A 86 -24.51 -17.96 -8.45
N GLY A 87 -23.93 -17.07 -7.69
CA GLY A 87 -22.48 -17.03 -7.48
C GLY A 87 -21.72 -16.44 -8.66
N GLU A 88 -22.38 -15.81 -9.58
CA GLU A 88 -21.83 -15.17 -10.77
C GLU A 88 -22.36 -13.75 -10.95
N THR A 89 -23.52 -13.57 -11.61
CA THR A 89 -24.03 -12.27 -12.01
C THR A 89 -25.44 -11.95 -11.53
N LYS A 90 -26.17 -12.89 -10.96
CA LYS A 90 -27.55 -12.68 -10.53
C LYS A 90 -27.67 -12.28 -9.07
N GLY A 91 -28.64 -11.42 -8.80
CA GLY A 91 -28.92 -10.87 -7.49
C GLY A 91 -27.95 -9.79 -7.07
N GLU A 92 -28.09 -9.33 -5.84
CA GLU A 92 -27.26 -8.28 -5.28
C GLU A 92 -25.86 -8.81 -4.92
N TYR A 93 -24.88 -7.96 -5.11
CA TYR A 93 -23.51 -8.16 -4.68
C TYR A 93 -23.26 -7.47 -3.34
N SER A 94 -22.26 -7.96 -2.62
CA SER A 94 -21.60 -7.25 -1.53
C SER A 94 -20.10 -7.13 -1.89
N PRO A 95 -19.74 -6.34 -2.93
CA PRO A 95 -18.39 -6.32 -3.47
C PRO A 95 -17.44 -5.51 -2.61
N ILE A 96 -16.15 -5.82 -2.73
CA ILE A 96 -15.06 -5.02 -2.17
C ILE A 96 -14.25 -4.46 -3.31
N TYR A 97 -14.18 -3.12 -3.40
CA TYR A 97 -13.28 -2.39 -4.27
C TYR A 97 -12.05 -1.96 -3.48
N PHE A 98 -10.88 -2.08 -4.08
CA PHE A 98 -9.63 -1.67 -3.46
C PHE A 98 -8.71 -0.98 -4.47
N ASN A 99 -7.98 0.03 -4.01
CA ASN A 99 -7.00 0.77 -4.80
C ASN A 99 -5.83 -0.17 -5.19
N SER A 100 -5.78 -0.60 -6.44
CA SER A 100 -4.79 -1.57 -6.93
C SER A 100 -3.37 -0.98 -7.07
N ASN A 101 -3.20 0.33 -6.97
CA ASN A 101 -1.87 0.94 -6.88
C ASN A 101 -1.26 0.77 -5.48
N ARG A 102 -2.11 0.50 -4.48
CA ARG A 102 -1.69 0.27 -3.10
C ARG A 102 -1.80 -1.18 -2.68
N PHE A 103 -2.85 -1.88 -3.12
CA PHE A 103 -3.13 -3.24 -2.66
C PHE A 103 -2.99 -4.27 -3.77
N SER A 104 -2.32 -5.36 -3.44
CA SER A 104 -2.30 -6.58 -4.25
C SER A 104 -3.23 -7.61 -3.65
N LEU A 105 -4.12 -8.19 -4.45
CA LEU A 105 -5.02 -9.26 -4.00
C LEU A 105 -4.24 -10.57 -3.85
N ILE A 106 -4.22 -11.12 -2.64
CA ILE A 106 -3.64 -12.44 -2.36
C ILE A 106 -4.68 -13.52 -2.60
N LYS A 107 -5.87 -13.35 -2.03
CA LYS A 107 -6.97 -14.33 -2.10
C LYS A 107 -8.31 -13.65 -1.88
N SER A 108 -9.36 -14.16 -2.53
CA SER A 108 -10.74 -13.76 -2.23
C SER A 108 -11.66 -14.99 -2.21
N LYS A 109 -12.77 -14.84 -1.50
CA LYS A 109 -13.88 -15.78 -1.52
C LYS A 109 -15.19 -15.06 -1.22
N THR A 110 -16.29 -15.60 -1.69
CA THR A 110 -17.65 -15.24 -1.24
C THR A 110 -18.28 -16.45 -0.57
N VAL A 111 -18.89 -16.25 0.57
CA VAL A 111 -19.62 -17.29 1.30
C VAL A 111 -21.09 -16.88 1.44
N TRP A 112 -21.99 -17.84 1.34
CA TRP A 112 -23.39 -17.64 1.63
C TRP A 112 -23.63 -17.76 3.13
N LEU A 113 -24.36 -16.81 3.66
CA LEU A 113 -24.71 -16.78 5.08
C LEU A 113 -25.87 -17.76 5.34
N SER A 114 -25.52 -19.03 5.32
CA SER A 114 -26.45 -20.16 5.41
C SER A 114 -25.76 -21.40 6.00
N GLU A 115 -26.52 -22.46 6.17
CA GLU A 115 -26.01 -23.79 6.56
C GLU A 115 -25.13 -24.44 5.46
N THR A 116 -25.14 -23.89 4.25
CA THR A 116 -24.34 -24.36 3.10
C THR A 116 -23.53 -23.22 2.49
N PRO A 117 -22.48 -22.72 3.17
CA PRO A 117 -21.80 -21.47 2.82
C PRO A 117 -21.00 -21.48 1.51
N THR A 118 -20.82 -22.64 0.90
CA THR A 118 -20.02 -22.81 -0.32
C THR A 118 -20.81 -22.72 -1.62
N LYS A 119 -22.15 -22.56 -1.55
CA LYS A 119 -23.03 -22.48 -2.71
C LYS A 119 -24.21 -21.55 -2.46
N PRO A 120 -24.82 -21.00 -3.52
CA PRO A 120 -26.01 -20.17 -3.40
C PRO A 120 -27.10 -20.86 -2.56
N SER A 121 -27.49 -20.21 -1.49
CA SER A 121 -28.47 -20.74 -0.55
C SER A 121 -28.98 -19.68 0.42
N LYS A 122 -30.26 -19.82 0.79
CA LYS A 122 -30.90 -19.03 1.83
C LYS A 122 -30.72 -19.72 3.17
N GLY A 123 -30.25 -19.02 4.19
CA GLY A 123 -29.93 -19.57 5.50
C GLY A 123 -30.97 -19.29 6.55
N TRP A 124 -31.17 -20.25 7.43
CA TRP A 124 -32.03 -20.16 8.63
C TRP A 124 -33.41 -19.57 8.36
N ASP A 125 -33.73 -18.42 9.00
CA ASP A 125 -34.97 -17.67 8.83
C ASP A 125 -34.82 -16.43 7.93
N ALA A 126 -33.78 -16.38 7.09
CA ALA A 126 -33.58 -15.25 6.21
C ALA A 126 -34.67 -15.06 5.15
N ALA A 127 -34.97 -13.83 4.79
CA ALA A 127 -35.92 -13.51 3.71
C ALA A 127 -35.38 -13.86 2.33
N CYS A 128 -34.08 -13.73 2.12
CA CYS A 128 -33.38 -14.00 0.86
C CYS A 128 -31.94 -14.52 1.10
N GLU A 129 -31.27 -14.89 0.02
CA GLU A 129 -29.85 -15.22 0.06
C GLU A 129 -29.04 -14.02 0.55
N ARG A 130 -28.11 -14.27 1.47
CA ARG A 130 -27.17 -13.26 1.98
C ARG A 130 -25.74 -13.77 1.86
N ILE A 131 -24.82 -12.88 1.58
CA ILE A 131 -23.42 -13.23 1.32
C ILE A 131 -22.46 -12.36 2.13
N ALA A 132 -21.27 -12.89 2.36
CA ALA A 132 -20.12 -12.13 2.80
C ALA A 132 -18.94 -12.34 1.82
N THR A 133 -18.38 -11.25 1.34
CA THR A 133 -17.19 -11.25 0.47
C THR A 133 -15.96 -11.01 1.33
N PHE A 134 -14.94 -11.84 1.13
CA PHE A 134 -13.64 -11.76 1.80
C PHE A 134 -12.55 -11.42 0.80
N ALA A 135 -11.71 -10.46 1.12
CA ALA A 135 -10.51 -10.10 0.36
C ALA A 135 -9.30 -10.08 1.29
N LEU A 136 -8.34 -10.95 1.07
CA LEU A 136 -7.02 -10.87 1.68
C LEU A 136 -6.13 -10.04 0.77
N LEU A 137 -5.73 -8.86 1.23
CA LEU A 137 -4.96 -7.87 0.51
C LEU A 137 -3.55 -7.77 1.09
N PHE A 138 -2.56 -7.55 0.24
CA PHE A 138 -1.22 -7.13 0.64
C PHE A 138 -1.08 -5.63 0.39
N ASP A 139 -0.82 -4.85 1.42
CA ASP A 139 -0.60 -3.41 1.35
C ASP A 139 0.85 -3.12 0.95
N LEU A 140 1.05 -2.67 -0.28
CA LEU A 140 2.37 -2.32 -0.83
C LEU A 140 3.01 -1.10 -0.13
N LYS A 141 2.20 -0.28 0.58
CA LYS A 141 2.69 0.89 1.32
C LYS A 141 3.30 0.48 2.67
N THR A 142 2.71 -0.50 3.34
CA THR A 142 3.08 -0.90 4.71
C THR A 142 3.74 -2.27 4.79
N ASN A 143 3.72 -3.05 3.70
CA ASN A 143 4.12 -4.46 3.63
C ASN A 143 3.34 -5.37 4.60
N ASP A 144 2.13 -4.98 4.94
CA ASP A 144 1.24 -5.73 5.81
C ASP A 144 0.17 -6.48 5.01
N THR A 145 -0.39 -7.52 5.59
CA THR A 145 -1.60 -8.15 5.09
C THR A 145 -2.81 -7.61 5.82
N LEU A 146 -3.88 -7.34 5.06
CA LEU A 146 -5.17 -6.86 5.54
C LEU A 146 -6.28 -7.77 5.04
N LEU A 147 -7.05 -8.35 5.94
CA LEU A 147 -8.28 -9.06 5.61
C LEU A 147 -9.45 -8.07 5.66
N VAL A 148 -10.17 -7.96 4.57
CA VAL A 148 -11.39 -7.15 4.48
C VAL A 148 -12.58 -8.07 4.25
N VAL A 149 -13.64 -7.88 5.02
CA VAL A 149 -14.91 -8.59 4.90
C VAL A 149 -16.01 -7.57 4.69
N ASN A 150 -16.81 -7.75 3.65
CA ASN A 150 -17.98 -6.93 3.37
C ASN A 150 -19.24 -7.80 3.28
N SER A 151 -20.33 -7.40 3.93
CA SER A 151 -21.53 -8.20 4.01
C SER A 151 -22.80 -7.34 4.05
N HIS A 152 -23.90 -7.90 3.60
CA HIS A 152 -25.25 -7.37 3.80
C HIS A 152 -26.09 -8.44 4.48
N TRP A 153 -26.46 -8.21 5.77
CA TRP A 153 -27.20 -9.18 6.57
C TRP A 153 -28.71 -9.14 6.29
N ASP A 154 -29.39 -10.14 6.76
CA ASP A 154 -30.83 -10.24 6.52
C ASP A 154 -31.64 -9.22 7.34
N HIS A 155 -32.59 -8.56 6.68
CA HIS A 155 -33.40 -7.50 7.27
C HIS A 155 -34.57 -8.05 8.13
N GLU A 156 -35.01 -9.31 7.93
CA GLU A 156 -36.09 -9.94 8.70
C GLU A 156 -35.56 -10.95 9.71
N GLY A 157 -34.72 -11.90 9.26
CA GLY A 157 -34.32 -13.07 10.00
C GLY A 157 -33.41 -12.76 11.20
N VAL A 158 -33.96 -12.82 12.41
CA VAL A 158 -33.18 -12.60 13.65
C VAL A 158 -32.14 -13.69 13.85
N ARG A 159 -32.53 -14.96 13.63
CA ARG A 159 -31.59 -16.10 13.72
C ARG A 159 -30.55 -16.02 12.61
N ALA A 160 -30.98 -15.66 11.41
CA ALA A 160 -30.04 -15.47 10.29
C ALA A 160 -28.94 -14.46 10.61
N ARG A 161 -29.26 -13.30 11.20
CA ARG A 161 -28.24 -12.33 11.63
C ARG A 161 -27.31 -12.91 12.70
N GLN A 162 -27.82 -13.61 13.71
CA GLN A 162 -27.00 -14.19 14.77
C GLN A 162 -26.05 -15.28 14.27
N GLU A 163 -26.53 -16.13 13.37
CA GLU A 163 -25.72 -17.20 12.79
C GLU A 163 -24.74 -16.65 11.73
N SER A 164 -25.12 -15.60 10.98
CA SER A 164 -24.23 -14.88 10.08
C SER A 164 -23.01 -14.32 10.82
N ALA A 165 -23.22 -13.73 12.01
CA ALA A 165 -22.11 -13.26 12.84
C ALA A 165 -21.14 -14.39 13.20
N LYS A 166 -21.67 -15.57 13.60
CA LYS A 166 -20.83 -16.74 13.94
C LYS A 166 -20.07 -17.25 12.72
N LEU A 167 -20.76 -17.38 11.59
CA LEU A 167 -20.18 -17.88 10.36
C LEU A 167 -19.03 -16.97 9.89
N ILE A 168 -19.24 -15.65 9.87
CA ILE A 168 -18.19 -14.69 9.49
C ILE A 168 -17.00 -14.81 10.42
N LEU A 169 -17.20 -14.92 11.74
CA LEU A 169 -16.09 -15.08 12.70
C LEU A 169 -15.32 -16.39 12.45
N ASN A 170 -16.00 -17.50 12.24
CA ASN A 170 -15.39 -18.80 11.94
C ASN A 170 -14.59 -18.74 10.61
N GLU A 171 -15.13 -18.07 9.59
CA GLU A 171 -14.46 -17.91 8.31
C GLU A 171 -13.21 -17.03 8.43
N ILE A 172 -13.22 -16.02 9.34
CA ILE A 172 -12.05 -15.18 9.66
C ILE A 172 -10.97 -16.00 10.38
N GLU A 173 -11.36 -16.89 11.31
CA GLU A 173 -10.40 -17.76 12.03
C GLU A 173 -9.61 -18.68 11.09
N ALA A 174 -10.16 -19.01 9.91
CA ALA A 174 -9.43 -19.77 8.88
C ALA A 174 -8.25 -19.00 8.27
N PHE A 175 -8.19 -17.68 8.44
CA PHE A 175 -7.05 -16.83 8.07
C PHE A 175 -6.08 -16.72 9.24
N THR A 176 -5.48 -17.84 9.66
CA THR A 176 -4.49 -17.87 10.74
C THR A 176 -3.34 -16.90 10.44
N SER A 177 -2.84 -16.21 11.45
CA SER A 177 -1.77 -15.23 11.38
C SER A 177 -2.13 -13.81 10.91
N ILE A 178 -3.32 -13.55 10.37
CA ILE A 178 -3.71 -12.19 9.95
C ILE A 178 -4.07 -11.35 11.19
N GLN A 179 -3.37 -10.23 11.35
CA GLN A 179 -3.53 -9.34 12.51
C GLN A 179 -4.26 -8.03 12.19
N ASN A 180 -4.43 -7.73 10.89
CA ASN A 180 -5.16 -6.56 10.45
C ASN A 180 -6.43 -7.04 9.74
N ILE A 181 -7.59 -6.72 10.32
CA ILE A 181 -8.89 -7.19 9.86
C ILE A 181 -9.89 -6.04 9.92
N ILE A 182 -10.65 -5.85 8.84
CA ILE A 182 -11.79 -4.95 8.76
C ILE A 182 -13.02 -5.77 8.37
N VAL A 183 -14.11 -5.59 9.13
CA VAL A 183 -15.42 -6.18 8.84
C VAL A 183 -16.41 -5.03 8.68
N MET A 184 -17.01 -4.90 7.51
CA MET A 184 -17.90 -3.78 7.19
C MET A 184 -19.16 -4.25 6.48
N GLY A 185 -20.16 -3.39 6.46
CA GLY A 185 -21.38 -3.63 5.72
C GLY A 185 -22.62 -3.03 6.34
N ASP A 186 -23.76 -3.36 5.71
CA ASP A 186 -25.09 -3.18 6.26
C ASP A 186 -25.48 -4.45 7.02
N PHE A 187 -25.56 -4.34 8.33
CA PHE A 187 -25.89 -5.48 9.21
C PHE A 187 -27.36 -5.56 9.54
N ASN A 188 -28.19 -4.64 9.03
CA ASN A 188 -29.65 -4.61 9.24
C ASN A 188 -30.05 -4.75 10.71
N CYS A 189 -29.25 -4.24 11.62
CA CYS A 189 -29.54 -4.29 13.06
C CYS A 189 -28.89 -3.10 13.79
N THR A 190 -29.57 -2.63 14.83
CA THR A 190 -29.09 -1.54 15.68
C THR A 190 -27.98 -2.01 16.62
N PRO A 191 -27.25 -1.07 17.24
CA PRO A 191 -26.16 -1.40 18.15
C PRO A 191 -26.50 -2.35 19.28
N GLU A 192 -27.74 -2.40 19.71
CA GLU A 192 -28.21 -3.23 20.82
C GLU A 192 -28.52 -4.68 20.44
N ASP A 193 -28.59 -4.98 19.13
CA ASP A 193 -28.92 -6.32 18.64
C ASP A 193 -27.89 -7.37 19.12
N PRO A 194 -28.35 -8.51 19.66
CA PRO A 194 -27.47 -9.58 20.11
C PRO A 194 -26.52 -10.14 19.05
N ALA A 195 -26.85 -10.03 17.76
CA ALA A 195 -26.00 -10.46 16.67
C ALA A 195 -24.67 -9.68 16.65
N LEU A 196 -24.73 -8.36 16.88
CA LEU A 196 -23.53 -7.51 16.93
C LEU A 196 -22.67 -7.72 18.17
N LYS A 197 -23.23 -8.24 19.26
CA LYS A 197 -22.48 -8.51 20.51
C LYS A 197 -21.29 -9.44 20.26
N LYS A 198 -21.43 -10.43 19.37
CA LYS A 198 -20.34 -11.35 19.03
C LYS A 198 -19.25 -10.66 18.21
N ILE A 199 -19.63 -9.84 17.23
CA ILE A 199 -18.69 -9.07 16.41
C ILE A 199 -17.92 -8.09 17.31
N ARG A 200 -18.58 -7.36 18.22
CA ARG A 200 -17.96 -6.43 19.16
C ARG A 200 -17.05 -7.08 20.19
N ALA A 201 -17.26 -8.35 20.51
CA ALA A 201 -16.35 -9.09 21.37
C ALA A 201 -14.98 -9.35 20.69
N ALA A 202 -14.94 -9.38 19.36
CA ALA A 202 -13.74 -9.68 18.58
C ALA A 202 -13.10 -8.43 17.93
N PHE A 203 -13.90 -7.38 17.68
CA PHE A 203 -13.52 -6.19 16.93
C PHE A 203 -13.97 -4.91 17.63
N SER A 204 -13.21 -3.83 17.43
CA SER A 204 -13.60 -2.48 17.81
C SER A 204 -14.64 -1.93 16.81
N ASP A 205 -15.67 -1.26 17.31
CA ASP A 205 -16.67 -0.55 16.50
C ASP A 205 -16.19 0.89 16.27
N SER A 206 -15.97 1.29 15.02
CA SER A 206 -15.47 2.63 14.69
C SER A 206 -16.44 3.76 15.03
N GLY A 207 -17.74 3.47 15.09
CA GLY A 207 -18.79 4.44 15.40
C GLY A 207 -19.26 4.46 16.86
N ILE A 208 -18.51 3.89 17.80
CA ILE A 208 -18.86 3.89 19.22
C ILE A 208 -18.60 5.26 19.88
N GLY A 209 -19.40 5.65 20.84
CA GLY A 209 -19.23 6.91 21.62
C GLY A 209 -19.90 8.12 20.98
N ILE A 210 -19.17 9.23 20.79
CA ILE A 210 -19.72 10.50 20.27
C ILE A 210 -20.36 10.36 18.88
N TYR A 211 -19.87 9.42 18.10
CA TYR A 211 -20.26 9.20 16.70
C TYR A 211 -21.52 8.34 16.55
N SER A 212 -21.99 7.71 17.64
CA SER A 212 -23.16 6.85 17.62
C SER A 212 -24.51 7.59 17.49
N LYS A 213 -24.49 8.93 17.52
CA LYS A 213 -25.70 9.76 17.49
C LYS A 213 -26.25 10.03 16.08
N VAL A 214 -25.52 9.66 15.03
CA VAL A 214 -25.96 9.84 13.66
C VAL A 214 -26.32 8.48 13.09
N GLY A 215 -27.62 8.33 12.70
CA GLY A 215 -28.08 7.14 12.01
C GLY A 215 -27.52 7.01 10.61
N THR A 216 -27.53 5.80 10.06
CA THR A 216 -27.03 5.55 8.70
C THR A 216 -28.13 5.24 7.69
N PHE A 217 -29.33 4.86 8.13
CA PHE A 217 -30.46 4.58 7.26
C PHE A 217 -31.45 5.78 7.26
N ASN A 218 -31.60 6.44 6.10
CA ASN A 218 -32.33 7.71 5.97
C ASN A 218 -33.67 7.62 5.22
N HIS A 219 -34.02 6.46 4.63
CA HIS A 219 -35.27 6.25 3.86
C HIS A 219 -35.47 7.22 2.66
N PHE A 220 -34.42 7.79 2.09
CA PHE A 220 -34.47 8.91 1.16
C PHE A 220 -35.14 10.19 1.74
N GLU A 221 -35.16 10.34 3.05
CA GLU A 221 -35.61 11.53 3.71
C GLU A 221 -34.46 12.56 3.82
N ARG A 222 -34.73 13.81 3.39
CA ARG A 222 -33.70 14.87 3.41
C ARG A 222 -33.51 15.52 4.78
N ALA A 223 -34.47 15.36 5.67
CA ALA A 223 -34.35 15.85 7.04
C ALA A 223 -33.34 14.99 7.81
N LYS A 224 -32.43 15.65 8.54
CA LYS A 224 -31.62 14.95 9.54
C LYS A 224 -32.58 14.33 10.55
N ASN A 225 -32.79 13.04 10.46
CA ASN A 225 -33.56 12.32 11.45
C ASN A 225 -32.60 11.89 12.58
N PRO A 226 -32.58 12.55 13.75
CA PRO A 226 -31.72 12.14 14.86
C PRO A 226 -32.08 10.76 15.42
N GLU A 227 -33.24 10.23 15.06
CA GLU A 227 -33.72 8.91 15.45
C GLU A 227 -33.48 7.85 14.36
N ALA A 228 -32.86 8.24 13.22
CA ALA A 228 -32.52 7.30 12.18
C ALA A 228 -31.67 6.14 12.74
N PRO A 229 -31.99 4.89 12.44
CA PRO A 229 -31.21 3.78 12.97
C PRO A 229 -29.82 3.72 12.35
N ARG A 230 -28.83 3.40 13.18
CA ARG A 230 -27.50 3.03 12.72
C ARG A 230 -27.48 1.55 12.44
N ILE A 231 -27.37 1.15 11.19
CA ILE A 231 -27.34 -0.24 10.74
C ILE A 231 -26.14 -0.58 9.86
N ASP A 232 -25.39 0.43 9.44
CA ASP A 232 -24.15 0.28 8.70
C ASP A 232 -22.94 0.46 9.63
N TYR A 233 -21.96 -0.41 9.49
CA TYR A 233 -20.81 -0.47 10.39
C TYR A 233 -19.51 -0.70 9.66
N VAL A 234 -18.42 -0.22 10.31
CA VAL A 234 -17.05 -0.64 10.06
C VAL A 234 -16.46 -1.08 11.39
N PHE A 235 -16.25 -2.38 11.54
CA PHE A 235 -15.55 -2.98 12.67
C PHE A 235 -14.09 -3.23 12.27
N TYR A 236 -13.18 -3.11 13.22
CA TYR A 236 -11.77 -3.28 12.95
C TYR A 236 -11.01 -3.97 14.11
N LYS A 237 -9.98 -4.70 13.74
CA LYS A 237 -8.91 -5.17 14.60
C LYS A 237 -7.61 -4.97 13.83
N LEU A 238 -6.86 -3.93 14.16
CA LEU A 238 -5.69 -3.51 13.42
C LEU A 238 -4.51 -3.41 14.39
N LYS A 239 -3.43 -4.11 14.09
CA LYS A 239 -2.22 -4.10 14.92
C LYS A 239 -1.37 -2.86 14.64
N ASN A 240 -1.25 -2.50 13.37
CA ASN A 240 -0.33 -1.47 12.92
C ASN A 240 -1.02 -0.16 12.54
N PHE A 241 -2.33 -0.06 12.75
CA PHE A 241 -3.12 1.13 12.50
C PHE A 241 -3.90 1.54 13.73
N GLY A 242 -3.86 2.82 14.07
CA GLY A 242 -4.73 3.45 15.06
C GLY A 242 -5.97 4.03 14.40
N PHE A 243 -7.10 4.01 15.10
CA PHE A 243 -8.30 4.72 14.67
C PHE A 243 -8.05 6.24 14.67
N SER A 244 -8.40 6.92 13.59
CA SER A 244 -8.23 8.36 13.42
C SER A 244 -9.57 9.09 13.39
N SER A 245 -10.47 8.74 12.47
CA SER A 245 -11.77 9.41 12.36
C SER A 245 -12.89 8.48 11.90
N TYR A 246 -14.13 8.87 12.25
CA TYR A 246 -15.38 8.29 11.77
C TYR A 246 -16.30 9.41 11.28
N LYS A 247 -16.86 9.23 10.12
CA LYS A 247 -17.79 10.18 9.51
C LYS A 247 -18.95 9.45 8.87
N VAL A 248 -20.16 9.89 9.10
CA VAL A 248 -21.32 9.56 8.28
C VAL A 248 -21.38 10.62 7.17
N GLY A 249 -21.15 10.21 5.94
CA GLY A 249 -21.08 11.11 4.78
C GLY A 249 -22.46 11.53 4.29
N ASN A 250 -22.51 12.55 3.41
CA ASN A 250 -23.74 13.03 2.76
C ASN A 250 -24.90 13.39 3.72
N THR A 251 -24.57 13.84 4.92
CA THR A 251 -25.58 14.25 5.93
C THR A 251 -26.05 15.69 5.79
N ASP A 252 -25.45 16.47 4.89
CA ASP A 252 -25.87 17.84 4.61
C ASP A 252 -27.17 17.84 3.80
N VAL A 253 -28.21 18.50 4.33
CA VAL A 253 -29.54 18.58 3.69
C VAL A 253 -29.57 19.37 2.38
N THR A 254 -28.50 20.11 2.10
CA THR A 254 -28.35 20.88 0.85
C THR A 254 -27.80 20.01 -0.29
N GLU A 255 -27.19 18.86 0.03
CA GLU A 255 -26.65 17.94 -0.94
C GLU A 255 -27.72 16.96 -1.46
N PRO A 256 -27.67 16.54 -2.74
CA PRO A 256 -28.52 15.46 -3.25
C PRO A 256 -28.29 14.17 -2.45
N LEU A 257 -29.34 13.42 -2.13
CA LEU A 257 -29.22 12.10 -1.51
C LEU A 257 -28.52 11.13 -2.47
N LEU A 258 -27.56 10.40 -1.94
CA LEU A 258 -26.81 9.37 -2.67
C LEU A 258 -27.51 8.02 -2.65
N SER A 259 -28.19 7.70 -1.55
CA SER A 259 -28.89 6.44 -1.27
C SER A 259 -29.91 6.68 -0.15
N ASP A 260 -30.76 5.69 0.12
CA ASP A 260 -31.55 5.62 1.36
C ASP A 260 -30.70 5.27 2.59
N HIS A 261 -29.38 5.00 2.37
CA HIS A 261 -28.35 4.92 3.40
C HIS A 261 -27.34 6.04 3.24
N PHE A 262 -26.75 6.44 4.36
CA PHE A 262 -25.58 7.32 4.37
C PHE A 262 -24.28 6.49 4.36
N PRO A 263 -23.29 6.83 3.55
CA PRO A 263 -22.00 6.15 3.57
C PRO A 263 -21.27 6.36 4.89
N VAL A 264 -20.68 5.29 5.42
CA VAL A 264 -19.81 5.33 6.60
C VAL A 264 -18.35 5.42 6.11
N VAL A 265 -17.67 6.50 6.48
CA VAL A 265 -16.27 6.75 6.14
C VAL A 265 -15.41 6.65 7.39
N VAL A 266 -14.39 5.81 7.37
CA VAL A 266 -13.48 5.60 8.50
C VAL A 266 -12.05 5.78 8.05
N GLU A 267 -11.30 6.51 8.84
CA GLU A 267 -9.88 6.77 8.59
C GLU A 267 -9.03 6.17 9.72
N PHE A 268 -7.91 5.62 9.32
CA PHE A 268 -6.91 5.07 10.21
C PHE A 268 -5.55 5.68 9.91
N GLU A 269 -4.77 5.89 10.96
CA GLU A 269 -3.36 6.29 10.87
C GLU A 269 -2.48 5.08 11.13
N HIS A 270 -1.48 4.86 10.29
CA HIS A 270 -0.50 3.81 10.54
C HIS A 270 0.28 4.14 11.81
N MET A 271 0.31 3.19 12.77
CA MET A 271 0.96 3.46 14.07
C MET A 271 2.46 3.74 13.94
N HIS A 272 3.07 3.32 12.82
CA HIS A 272 4.43 3.70 12.49
C HIS A 272 4.52 5.13 11.92
N SER A 273 3.41 5.75 11.48
CA SER A 273 3.41 7.20 11.15
C SER A 273 3.54 8.08 12.40
N LYS A 274 3.30 7.51 13.60
CA LYS A 274 3.68 8.13 14.88
C LYS A 274 5.15 7.92 15.26
N VAL A 275 5.95 7.24 14.43
CA VAL A 275 7.41 7.30 14.57
C VAL A 275 7.79 8.75 14.32
N GLU A 276 8.25 9.43 15.37
CA GLU A 276 8.59 10.85 15.37
C GLU A 276 9.84 11.13 14.50
N GLY A 277 9.83 10.67 13.26
CA GLY A 277 10.89 10.95 12.33
C GLY A 277 10.85 10.08 11.07
N ARG A 278 11.22 10.68 9.97
CA ARG A 278 11.53 10.00 8.71
C ARG A 278 12.93 10.33 8.30
N PHE A 279 13.65 9.34 7.84
CA PHE A 279 14.95 9.54 7.23
C PHE A 279 14.77 9.46 5.72
N GLN A 280 14.92 10.60 5.05
CA GLN A 280 14.75 10.71 3.61
C GLN A 280 16.08 10.46 2.91
N PHE A 281 16.11 9.49 2.02
CA PHE A 281 17.26 9.20 1.16
C PHE A 281 17.09 9.88 -0.19
N ASN A 282 18.16 10.53 -0.64
CA ASN A 282 18.34 11.00 -2.01
C ASN A 282 19.65 10.44 -2.52
N PHE A 283 19.64 9.67 -3.58
CA PHE A 283 20.87 9.23 -4.22
C PHE A 283 21.20 10.17 -5.38
N GLU A 284 22.45 10.60 -5.47
CA GLU A 284 22.93 11.48 -6.52
C GLU A 284 24.30 10.99 -7.01
N MET A 285 24.54 11.08 -8.30
CA MET A 285 25.89 10.88 -8.84
C MET A 285 26.65 12.21 -8.74
N THR A 286 27.84 12.18 -8.16
CA THR A 286 28.73 13.32 -8.16
C THR A 286 29.23 13.59 -9.59
N PRO A 287 29.25 14.83 -10.06
CA PRO A 287 29.92 15.15 -11.33
C PRO A 287 31.33 14.57 -11.34
N LEU A 288 31.70 13.94 -12.43
CA LEU A 288 33.03 13.30 -12.56
C LEU A 288 34.11 14.38 -12.73
N ASP A 289 35.07 14.41 -11.78
CA ASP A 289 36.23 15.28 -11.83
C ASP A 289 37.42 14.63 -12.59
N TYR A 290 37.23 13.38 -13.06
CA TYR A 290 38.25 12.59 -13.68
C TYR A 290 38.82 13.29 -14.94
N ALA A 291 39.97 13.92 -14.73
CA ALA A 291 40.88 14.52 -15.69
C ALA A 291 40.31 14.86 -17.07
N ASP A 292 39.64 16.00 -17.24
CA ASP A 292 39.09 16.49 -18.52
C ASP A 292 38.20 15.48 -19.27
N SER A 293 37.65 14.48 -18.57
CA SER A 293 37.00 13.35 -19.18
C SER A 293 35.52 13.60 -19.38
N LEU A 294 35.15 13.75 -20.62
CA LEU A 294 33.77 13.61 -21.09
C LEU A 294 33.39 12.11 -21.13
N LEU A 295 33.23 11.48 -19.96
CA LEU A 295 32.58 10.18 -19.90
C LEU A 295 31.10 10.42 -20.15
N HIS A 296 30.57 9.84 -21.20
CA HIS A 296 29.12 9.79 -21.45
C HIS A 296 28.57 8.49 -20.90
N ILE A 297 27.75 8.62 -19.84
CA ILE A 297 27.06 7.48 -19.23
C ILE A 297 25.69 7.37 -19.88
N ASP A 298 25.45 6.26 -20.59
CA ASP A 298 24.16 5.95 -21.22
C ASP A 298 23.23 5.26 -20.22
N LEU A 299 23.78 4.41 -19.34
CA LEU A 299 23.02 3.64 -18.35
C LEU A 299 23.84 3.44 -17.09
N LEU A 300 23.20 3.71 -15.94
CA LEU A 300 23.76 3.39 -14.62
C LEU A 300 22.64 2.85 -13.72
N LYS A 301 22.81 1.59 -13.30
CA LYS A 301 21.90 0.91 -12.37
C LYS A 301 22.69 0.13 -11.32
N CYS A 302 22.19 0.08 -10.08
CA CYS A 302 22.73 -0.81 -9.05
C CYS A 302 21.67 -1.28 -8.07
N TYR A 303 21.88 -2.45 -7.49
CA TYR A 303 21.06 -2.92 -6.37
C TYR A 303 21.66 -2.44 -5.05
N VAL A 304 20.78 -1.99 -4.16
CA VAL A 304 21.07 -1.78 -2.74
C VAL A 304 20.03 -2.56 -1.92
N GLY A 305 20.47 -3.19 -0.87
CA GLY A 305 19.59 -3.99 0.00
C GLY A 305 19.97 -3.91 1.46
N ASN A 306 19.13 -4.48 2.33
CA ASN A 306 19.35 -4.55 3.77
C ASN A 306 19.75 -3.19 4.39
N ILE A 307 19.07 -2.11 3.99
CA ILE A 307 19.42 -0.75 4.43
C ILE A 307 19.00 -0.58 5.89
N GLU A 308 19.95 -0.25 6.72
CA GLU A 308 19.80 0.02 8.15
C GLU A 308 20.39 1.37 8.51
N LEU A 309 19.70 2.11 9.39
CA LEU A 309 20.18 3.32 10.02
C LEU A 309 20.74 3.00 11.40
N LEU A 310 21.93 3.46 11.70
CA LEU A 310 22.59 3.18 12.96
C LEU A 310 22.85 4.49 13.69
N ASP A 311 22.73 4.43 15.02
CA ASP A 311 23.16 5.50 15.90
C ASP A 311 24.70 5.56 16.04
N ILE A 312 25.21 6.46 16.90
CA ILE A 312 26.64 6.59 17.18
C ILE A 312 27.26 5.32 17.80
N ASN A 313 26.45 4.52 18.48
CA ASN A 313 26.85 3.27 19.12
C ASN A 313 26.65 2.05 18.21
N ARG A 314 26.35 2.24 16.94
CA ARG A 314 26.06 1.19 15.95
C ARG A 314 24.80 0.37 16.24
N GLN A 315 23.86 0.89 17.05
CA GLN A 315 22.56 0.27 17.26
C GLN A 315 21.63 0.62 16.12
N VAL A 316 20.86 -0.36 15.65
CA VAL A 316 19.88 -0.15 14.57
C VAL A 316 18.70 0.67 15.11
N ILE A 317 18.48 1.85 14.53
CA ILE A 317 17.41 2.78 14.87
C ILE A 317 16.34 2.91 13.77
N GLY A 318 16.61 2.37 12.61
CA GLY A 318 15.68 2.30 11.49
C GLY A 318 16.14 1.25 10.49
N LYS A 319 15.17 0.63 9.79
CA LYS A 319 15.43 -0.38 8.78
C LYS A 319 14.47 -0.23 7.62
N ASP A 320 14.98 -0.39 6.38
CA ASP A 320 14.12 -0.43 5.20
C ASP A 320 13.24 -1.69 5.23
N SER A 321 11.97 -1.51 4.94
CA SER A 321 11.04 -2.62 4.79
C SER A 321 11.23 -3.36 3.46
N ALA A 322 11.79 -2.69 2.43
CA ALA A 322 12.16 -3.32 1.18
C ALA A 322 13.48 -4.09 1.34
N ALA A 323 13.49 -5.38 1.02
CA ALA A 323 14.70 -6.19 1.07
C ALA A 323 15.76 -5.67 0.08
N TYR A 324 15.31 -5.25 -1.11
CA TYR A 324 16.15 -4.68 -2.15
C TYR A 324 15.48 -3.51 -2.85
N ARG A 325 16.31 -2.57 -3.33
CA ARG A 325 15.95 -1.47 -4.21
C ARG A 325 16.85 -1.48 -5.44
N LEU A 326 16.26 -1.22 -6.59
CA LEU A 326 17.01 -0.95 -7.80
C LEU A 326 17.15 0.57 -7.94
N LEU A 327 18.37 1.08 -7.81
CA LEU A 327 18.70 2.45 -8.13
C LEU A 327 18.97 2.53 -9.63
N ASP A 328 18.09 3.25 -10.33
CA ASP A 328 18.22 3.55 -11.76
C ASP A 328 18.45 5.06 -11.89
N PHE A 329 19.66 5.46 -12.23
CA PHE A 329 20.06 6.86 -12.27
C PHE A 329 19.41 7.66 -13.40
N SER A 330 18.74 6.98 -14.34
CA SER A 330 17.85 7.61 -15.30
C SER A 330 16.44 7.89 -14.76
N ASN A 331 16.05 7.24 -13.64
CA ASN A 331 14.73 7.33 -13.05
C ASN A 331 14.79 7.92 -11.63
N ARG A 332 14.54 9.22 -11.50
CA ARG A 332 14.58 9.93 -10.19
C ARG A 332 13.71 9.31 -9.11
N SER A 333 12.61 8.66 -9.47
CA SER A 333 11.71 8.05 -8.48
C SER A 333 12.33 6.84 -7.78
N SER A 334 13.25 6.13 -8.41
CA SER A 334 13.99 5.02 -7.82
C SER A 334 15.07 5.47 -6.83
N MET A 335 15.48 6.74 -6.96
CA MET A 335 16.58 7.35 -6.22
C MET A 335 16.15 8.00 -4.91
N ASN A 336 14.83 8.10 -4.68
CA ASN A 336 14.25 8.82 -3.53
C ASN A 336 13.30 7.91 -2.77
N PHE A 337 13.55 7.70 -1.48
CA PHE A 337 12.68 6.94 -0.59
C PHE A 337 12.90 7.32 0.87
N SER A 338 12.02 6.90 1.76
CA SER A 338 12.12 7.19 3.19
C SER A 338 12.09 5.92 4.03
N ILE A 339 12.82 5.95 5.14
CA ILE A 339 12.82 4.89 6.17
C ILE A 339 12.30 5.50 7.48
N PRO A 340 11.36 4.85 8.19
CA PRO A 340 10.95 5.31 9.50
C PRO A 340 12.10 5.14 10.51
N ILE A 341 12.25 6.12 11.41
CA ILE A 341 13.24 6.09 12.49
C ILE A 341 12.58 6.36 13.84
N ASN A 342 13.12 5.74 14.89
CA ASN A 342 12.76 6.06 16.27
C ASN A 342 13.50 7.33 16.67
N ASN A 343 12.87 8.45 16.81
CA ASN A 343 13.31 9.78 17.29
C ASN A 343 14.81 9.94 17.74
N GLN A 344 15.71 9.21 17.10
CA GLN A 344 17.14 9.19 17.36
C GLN A 344 17.90 9.75 16.15
N LYS A 345 19.12 10.21 16.40
CA LYS A 345 19.97 10.72 15.30
C LYS A 345 20.71 9.57 14.65
N ALA A 346 20.49 9.40 13.34
CA ALA A 346 21.31 8.50 12.54
C ALA A 346 22.74 9.05 12.42
N SER A 347 23.72 8.17 12.60
CA SER A 347 25.15 8.48 12.47
C SER A 347 25.80 7.70 11.34
N TYR A 348 25.26 6.54 11.00
CA TYR A 348 25.74 5.70 9.90
C TYR A 348 24.58 5.11 9.13
N ILE A 349 24.83 4.82 7.87
CA ILE A 349 23.98 4.02 6.99
C ILE A 349 24.73 2.73 6.72
N ARG A 350 24.14 1.59 7.06
CA ARG A 350 24.63 0.27 6.64
C ARG A 350 23.76 -0.20 5.49
N LEU A 351 24.37 -0.63 4.41
CA LEU A 351 23.68 -1.20 3.26
C LEU A 351 24.50 -2.31 2.60
N THR A 352 23.82 -3.21 1.93
CA THR A 352 24.43 -4.19 1.05
C THR A 352 24.34 -3.68 -0.39
N LEU A 353 25.49 -3.48 -1.02
CA LEU A 353 25.57 -3.21 -2.45
C LEU A 353 25.48 -4.55 -3.19
N GLY A 354 24.47 -4.67 -4.05
CA GLY A 354 24.17 -5.92 -4.75
C GLY A 354 23.14 -6.81 -4.05
N VAL A 355 22.91 -7.99 -4.61
CA VAL A 355 21.99 -9.03 -4.12
C VAL A 355 22.81 -10.13 -3.45
N ASP A 356 22.43 -10.51 -2.22
CA ASP A 356 23.17 -11.55 -1.49
C ASP A 356 23.10 -12.93 -2.18
N SER A 357 24.03 -13.80 -1.83
CA SER A 357 24.18 -15.11 -2.48
C SER A 357 22.98 -16.02 -2.30
N VAL A 358 22.28 -15.96 -1.17
CA VAL A 358 21.11 -16.79 -0.86
C VAL A 358 19.93 -16.38 -1.76
N THR A 359 19.64 -15.09 -1.80
CA THR A 359 18.59 -14.52 -2.65
C THR A 359 18.91 -14.75 -4.13
N ASN A 360 20.16 -14.57 -4.52
CA ASN A 360 20.61 -14.75 -5.90
C ASN A 360 20.50 -16.23 -6.34
N ALA A 361 20.88 -17.18 -5.47
CA ALA A 361 20.77 -18.60 -5.71
C ALA A 361 19.31 -19.12 -5.74
N ALA A 362 18.40 -18.43 -5.09
CA ALA A 362 16.97 -18.77 -5.10
C ALA A 362 16.30 -18.48 -6.47
N GLY A 363 16.99 -17.80 -7.38
CA GLY A 363 16.55 -17.57 -8.76
C GLY A 363 15.79 -16.25 -8.96
N VAL A 364 14.73 -16.29 -9.77
CA VAL A 364 13.98 -15.10 -10.18
C VAL A 364 13.02 -14.64 -9.10
N HIS A 365 13.00 -13.35 -8.84
CA HIS A 365 12.10 -12.68 -7.89
C HIS A 365 11.30 -11.57 -8.58
N CYS A 366 10.32 -11.00 -7.87
CA CYS A 366 9.50 -9.88 -8.35
C CYS A 366 10.10 -8.51 -7.95
N CYS A 367 9.38 -7.47 -8.33
CA CYS A 367 9.60 -6.09 -7.86
C CYS A 367 10.96 -5.53 -8.28
N ALA A 368 11.80 -5.06 -7.34
CA ALA A 368 13.15 -4.58 -7.66
C ALA A 368 14.01 -5.64 -8.37
N LEU A 369 13.80 -6.90 -8.04
CA LEU A 369 14.55 -8.06 -8.59
C LEU A 369 13.88 -8.71 -9.81
N ASP A 370 12.88 -8.08 -10.43
CA ASP A 370 12.27 -8.60 -11.65
C ASP A 370 13.27 -8.57 -12.81
N PRO A 371 13.48 -9.68 -13.53
CA PRO A 371 14.33 -9.73 -14.72
C PRO A 371 14.00 -8.70 -15.80
N ALA A 372 12.73 -8.27 -15.88
CA ALA A 372 12.29 -7.21 -16.79
C ALA A 372 13.00 -5.86 -16.57
N ASN A 373 13.62 -5.68 -15.40
CA ASN A 373 14.47 -4.50 -15.11
C ASN A 373 15.81 -4.49 -15.86
N GLY A 374 16.15 -5.59 -16.59
CA GLY A 374 17.39 -5.74 -17.36
C GLY A 374 18.65 -5.90 -16.51
N MET A 375 18.48 -6.40 -15.26
CA MET A 375 19.55 -6.62 -14.28
C MET A 375 19.71 -8.09 -13.89
N TYR A 376 19.38 -9.01 -14.80
CA TYR A 376 19.47 -10.44 -14.60
C TYR A 376 20.04 -11.12 -15.86
N TRP A 377 21.07 -11.95 -15.72
CA TRP A 377 21.65 -12.66 -16.85
C TRP A 377 20.93 -13.98 -17.16
N SER A 378 21.00 -14.89 -16.16
CA SER A 378 20.43 -16.24 -16.25
C SER A 378 20.39 -16.87 -14.86
N TRP A 379 19.69 -18.00 -14.74
CA TRP A 379 19.66 -18.77 -13.51
C TRP A 379 21.03 -19.29 -13.04
N GLN A 380 22.02 -19.45 -13.94
CA GLN A 380 23.38 -19.87 -13.60
C GLN A 380 24.28 -18.72 -13.16
N SER A 381 24.09 -17.55 -13.75
CA SER A 381 24.93 -16.36 -13.52
C SER A 381 24.31 -15.37 -12.53
N GLY A 382 22.98 -15.41 -12.35
CA GLY A 382 22.22 -14.61 -11.41
C GLY A 382 22.08 -13.14 -11.79
N TYR A 383 21.98 -12.31 -10.77
CA TYR A 383 21.76 -10.86 -10.90
C TYR A 383 23.03 -10.08 -11.24
N ILE A 384 22.86 -9.04 -12.07
CA ILE A 384 23.86 -7.99 -12.28
C ILE A 384 23.73 -7.04 -11.08
N GLN A 385 24.78 -6.95 -10.26
CA GLN A 385 24.78 -6.15 -9.03
C GLN A 385 24.91 -4.65 -9.30
N PHE A 386 25.74 -4.33 -10.31
CA PHE A 386 26.01 -3.00 -10.80
C PHE A 386 26.18 -3.04 -12.31
N LYS A 387 25.54 -2.11 -13.01
CA LYS A 387 25.54 -2.03 -14.47
C LYS A 387 25.84 -0.58 -14.89
N LEU A 388 26.93 -0.40 -15.61
CA LEU A 388 27.32 0.86 -16.21
C LEU A 388 27.60 0.62 -17.70
N GLU A 389 26.92 1.40 -18.54
CA GLU A 389 27.13 1.42 -19.99
C GLU A 389 27.38 2.88 -20.41
N GLY A 390 28.34 3.07 -21.32
CA GLY A 390 28.72 4.40 -21.78
C GLY A 390 29.92 4.40 -22.70
N LYS A 391 30.51 5.59 -22.89
CA LYS A 391 31.71 5.80 -23.71
C LYS A 391 32.62 6.80 -23.04
N ASP A 392 33.92 6.55 -23.11
CA ASP A 392 34.93 7.56 -22.74
C ASP A 392 35.10 8.63 -23.84
N LYS A 393 35.91 9.66 -23.57
CA LYS A 393 36.21 10.74 -24.52
C LYS A 393 36.86 10.27 -25.81
N SER A 394 37.52 9.12 -25.83
CA SER A 394 38.10 8.54 -27.03
C SER A 394 37.08 7.78 -27.89
N GLY A 395 35.86 7.63 -27.41
CA GLY A 395 34.81 6.79 -28.01
C GLY A 395 34.92 5.32 -27.64
N GLN A 396 35.82 4.94 -26.71
CA GLN A 396 35.96 3.59 -26.20
C GLN A 396 34.69 3.23 -25.40
N ALA A 397 33.98 2.18 -25.82
CA ALA A 397 32.79 1.71 -25.12
C ALA A 397 33.14 1.11 -23.75
N LEU A 398 32.34 1.45 -22.74
CA LEU A 398 32.37 0.92 -21.39
C LEU A 398 31.12 0.07 -21.21
N ASN A 399 31.29 -1.23 -20.91
CA ASN A 399 30.20 -2.18 -20.65
C ASN A 399 30.54 -2.97 -19.39
N LEU A 400 30.26 -2.41 -18.22
CA LEU A 400 30.59 -2.96 -16.92
C LEU A 400 29.33 -3.52 -16.26
N HIS A 401 29.13 -4.82 -16.42
CA HIS A 401 28.07 -5.56 -15.78
C HIS A 401 28.70 -6.43 -14.69
N LEU A 402 28.72 -5.92 -13.46
CA LEU A 402 29.34 -6.61 -12.33
C LEU A 402 28.30 -7.50 -11.66
N GLY A 403 28.56 -8.79 -11.54
CA GLY A 403 27.63 -9.75 -10.96
C GLY A 403 28.29 -11.07 -10.61
N GLY A 404 27.51 -11.98 -10.06
CA GLY A 404 27.95 -13.29 -9.60
C GLY A 404 27.62 -13.52 -8.13
N PHE A 405 27.44 -14.80 -7.74
CA PHE A 405 27.01 -15.17 -6.40
C PHE A 405 27.67 -16.42 -5.82
N SER A 406 28.51 -17.11 -6.58
CA SER A 406 29.16 -18.34 -6.14
C SER A 406 30.60 -18.10 -5.67
N ASN A 407 30.92 -18.53 -4.47
CA ASN A 407 32.28 -18.55 -3.86
C ASN A 407 33.23 -17.42 -4.33
N ALA A 408 34.13 -17.72 -5.28
CA ALA A 408 35.10 -16.75 -5.80
C ALA A 408 34.47 -15.57 -6.54
N ASN A 409 33.22 -15.71 -7.02
CA ASN A 409 32.49 -14.69 -7.78
C ASN A 409 31.43 -13.95 -6.92
N MET A 410 31.52 -14.03 -5.60
CA MET A 410 30.58 -13.30 -4.72
C MET A 410 30.81 -11.81 -4.87
N SER A 411 29.79 -11.10 -5.37
CA SER A 411 29.87 -9.67 -5.75
C SER A 411 29.09 -8.72 -4.85
N SER A 412 28.27 -9.22 -3.90
CA SER A 412 27.60 -8.36 -2.93
C SER A 412 28.54 -7.95 -1.79
N ILE A 413 28.46 -6.69 -1.38
CA ILE A 413 29.32 -6.13 -0.33
C ILE A 413 28.47 -5.31 0.63
N THR A 414 28.56 -5.60 1.93
CA THR A 414 27.97 -4.75 2.96
C THR A 414 28.97 -3.67 3.36
N THR A 415 28.52 -2.44 3.37
CA THR A 415 29.31 -1.26 3.74
C THR A 415 28.58 -0.41 4.77
N GLU A 416 29.35 0.37 5.55
CA GLU A 416 28.83 1.38 6.45
C GLU A 416 29.34 2.75 6.03
N ILE A 417 28.41 3.66 5.77
CA ILE A 417 28.68 5.02 5.31
C ILE A 417 28.44 5.97 6.49
N PRO A 418 29.45 6.70 6.96
CA PRO A 418 29.26 7.71 7.99
C PRO A 418 28.46 8.89 7.42
N ILE A 419 27.50 9.40 8.21
CA ILE A 419 26.70 10.57 7.83
C ILE A 419 27.44 11.84 8.25
N ILE A 420 27.90 12.59 7.28
CA ILE A 420 28.54 13.89 7.48
C ILE A 420 27.45 14.95 7.60
N ARG A 421 27.45 15.72 8.68
CA ARG A 421 26.51 16.83 8.90
C ARG A 421 27.18 18.15 8.50
N MET A 422 26.52 18.89 7.60
CA MET A 422 26.98 20.26 7.32
C MET A 422 26.55 21.17 8.46
N VAL A 423 27.53 21.85 9.08
CA VAL A 423 27.27 22.94 10.01
C VAL A 423 27.10 24.21 9.18
N THR A 424 25.86 24.58 8.86
CA THR A 424 25.56 25.88 8.26
C THR A 424 25.56 26.93 9.35
N GLY A 425 26.39 27.95 9.24
CA GLY A 425 26.57 29.05 10.23
C GLY A 425 25.44 30.06 10.31
N GLY A 426 24.17 29.65 10.12
CA GLY A 426 22.98 30.45 10.32
C GLY A 426 22.32 30.23 11.68
N PRO A 427 21.36 31.08 12.14
CA PRO A 427 20.61 30.82 13.34
C PRO A 427 19.94 29.47 13.22
N VAL A 428 20.32 28.56 14.12
CA VAL A 428 19.76 27.21 14.21
C VAL A 428 18.30 27.35 14.57
N LEU A 429 17.41 27.35 13.56
CA LEU A 429 16.02 27.00 13.79
C LEU A 429 16.04 25.59 14.38
N PRO A 430 15.25 25.32 15.44
CA PRO A 430 15.16 23.97 15.96
C PRO A 430 14.78 23.07 14.78
N PRO A 431 15.58 22.04 14.48
CA PRO A 431 15.29 21.16 13.36
C PRO A 431 13.88 20.61 13.60
N ASP A 432 13.04 20.68 12.57
CA ASP A 432 11.79 19.91 12.61
C ASP A 432 12.26 18.47 12.80
N ARG A 433 12.08 17.95 14.03
CA ARG A 433 12.59 16.63 14.45
C ARG A 433 11.94 15.47 13.66
N ARG A 434 11.08 15.78 12.70
CA ARG A 434 10.23 14.83 11.98
C ARG A 434 10.84 14.33 10.66
N SER A 435 11.79 15.03 10.07
CA SER A 435 12.52 14.54 8.89
C SER A 435 14.01 14.80 8.99
N GLN A 436 14.79 13.83 8.59
CA GLN A 436 16.23 13.94 8.41
C GLN A 436 16.51 13.61 6.95
N ASP A 437 16.93 14.62 6.18
CA ASP A 437 17.22 14.47 4.76
C ASP A 437 18.70 14.19 4.57
N VAL A 438 19.02 13.07 3.97
CA VAL A 438 20.39 12.70 3.60
C VAL A 438 20.52 12.56 2.10
N THR A 439 21.57 13.13 1.55
CA THR A 439 21.99 12.88 0.18
C THR A 439 23.15 11.89 0.19
N ILE A 440 22.98 10.76 -0.51
CA ILE A 440 24.03 9.78 -0.72
C ILE A 440 24.63 10.07 -2.10
N HIS A 441 25.88 10.46 -2.10
CA HIS A 441 26.63 10.72 -3.30
C HIS A 441 27.40 9.49 -3.73
N LEU A 442 27.30 9.14 -5.00
CA LEU A 442 28.11 8.14 -5.67
C LEU A 442 29.16 8.86 -6.51
N ASN A 443 30.41 8.79 -6.08
CA ASN A 443 31.59 9.29 -6.83
C ASN A 443 32.27 8.11 -7.52
N LEU A 444 32.25 8.10 -8.86
CA LEU A 444 32.83 7.01 -9.66
C LEU A 444 34.30 7.25 -10.06
N ASP A 445 34.96 8.36 -9.69
CA ASP A 445 36.28 8.69 -10.16
C ASP A 445 37.31 7.59 -9.86
N SER A 446 37.49 7.22 -8.59
CA SER A 446 38.42 6.15 -8.20
C SER A 446 38.06 4.77 -8.77
N PHE A 447 36.78 4.52 -8.96
CA PHE A 447 36.31 3.29 -9.61
C PHE A 447 36.71 3.27 -11.08
N LEU A 448 36.53 4.36 -11.81
CA LEU A 448 36.89 4.49 -13.22
C LEU A 448 38.43 4.50 -13.41
N GLU A 449 39.17 5.13 -12.51
CA GLU A 449 40.64 5.04 -12.49
C GLU A 449 41.11 3.58 -12.43
N LEU A 450 40.48 2.76 -11.57
CA LEU A 450 40.78 1.35 -11.45
C LEU A 450 40.47 0.57 -12.75
N VAL A 451 39.33 0.88 -13.39
CA VAL A 451 38.94 0.29 -14.69
C VAL A 451 39.95 0.62 -15.77
N HIS A 452 40.37 1.87 -15.88
CA HIS A 452 41.35 2.33 -16.86
C HIS A 452 42.74 1.74 -16.61
N ALA A 453 43.20 1.70 -15.35
CA ALA A 453 44.48 1.12 -14.99
C ALA A 453 44.61 -0.35 -15.37
N ASN A 454 43.50 -1.10 -15.26
CA ASN A 454 43.45 -2.52 -15.66
C ASN A 454 43.08 -2.72 -17.14
N LYS A 455 42.69 -1.68 -17.88
CA LYS A 455 42.19 -1.74 -19.27
C LYS A 455 40.99 -2.68 -19.44
N GLU A 456 40.13 -2.78 -18.41
CA GLU A 456 38.97 -3.67 -18.40
C GLU A 456 37.71 -2.90 -18.72
N TYR A 457 37.53 -2.55 -19.98
CA TYR A 457 36.37 -1.76 -20.46
C TYR A 457 35.11 -2.59 -20.72
N SER A 458 35.22 -3.92 -20.68
CA SER A 458 34.06 -4.82 -20.89
C SER A 458 34.10 -5.99 -19.92
N LEU A 459 33.18 -6.00 -18.98
CA LEU A 459 32.94 -7.07 -18.01
C LEU A 459 31.45 -7.43 -18.08
N MET A 460 31.12 -8.50 -18.82
CA MET A 460 29.74 -8.88 -19.09
C MET A 460 29.40 -10.29 -18.60
N SER A 461 30.20 -10.85 -17.73
CA SER A 461 30.00 -12.17 -17.12
C SER A 461 30.64 -12.23 -15.74
N PRO A 462 30.18 -13.13 -14.86
CA PRO A 462 30.82 -13.34 -13.56
C PRO A 462 32.28 -13.75 -13.72
N ASN A 463 33.17 -13.10 -12.97
CA ASN A 463 34.60 -13.43 -12.89
C ASN A 463 35.18 -13.00 -11.55
N ASP A 464 36.42 -13.43 -11.26
CA ASP A 464 37.12 -13.18 -9.97
C ASP A 464 37.51 -11.72 -9.77
N GLN A 465 37.55 -10.91 -10.83
CA GLN A 465 37.87 -9.47 -10.71
C GLN A 465 36.67 -8.64 -10.19
N VAL A 466 35.46 -9.14 -10.37
CA VAL A 466 34.21 -8.42 -9.97
C VAL A 466 34.29 -7.98 -8.51
N HIS A 467 34.78 -8.82 -7.61
CA HIS A 467 34.88 -8.47 -6.19
C HIS A 467 35.77 -7.27 -5.93
N LYS A 468 36.87 -7.10 -6.66
CA LYS A 468 37.78 -5.95 -6.59
C LYS A 468 37.05 -4.67 -7.00
N TYR A 469 36.30 -4.71 -8.10
CA TYR A 469 35.51 -3.57 -8.58
C TYR A 469 34.36 -3.22 -7.65
N MET A 470 33.65 -4.21 -7.12
CA MET A 470 32.59 -3.99 -6.15
C MET A 470 33.12 -3.38 -4.83
N ARG A 471 34.35 -3.73 -4.40
CA ARG A 471 34.99 -3.05 -3.26
C ARG A 471 35.30 -1.58 -3.56
N ALA A 472 35.85 -1.28 -4.72
CA ALA A 472 36.10 0.10 -5.12
C ALA A 472 34.81 0.89 -5.17
N LEU A 473 33.75 0.30 -5.75
CA LEU A 473 32.43 0.90 -5.81
C LEU A 473 31.82 1.11 -4.43
N SER A 474 31.97 0.17 -3.50
CA SER A 474 31.44 0.33 -2.13
C SER A 474 32.09 1.47 -1.35
N ALA A 475 33.34 1.79 -1.66
CA ALA A 475 34.07 2.93 -1.11
C ALA A 475 33.73 4.28 -1.79
N SER A 476 32.99 4.23 -2.91
CA SER A 476 32.63 5.42 -3.69
C SER A 476 31.37 6.13 -3.15
N PHE A 477 30.73 5.60 -2.12
CA PHE A 477 29.56 6.21 -1.49
C PHE A 477 29.94 7.11 -0.32
N SER A 478 29.33 8.29 -0.28
CA SER A 478 29.37 9.20 0.87
C SER A 478 27.97 9.70 1.20
N ALA A 479 27.72 10.06 2.45
CA ALA A 479 26.42 10.51 2.91
C ALA A 479 26.53 11.89 3.58
N ILE A 480 25.78 12.87 3.07
CA ILE A 480 25.73 14.23 3.57
C ILE A 480 24.32 14.55 4.03
N MET A 481 24.20 15.01 5.27
CA MET A 481 22.93 15.49 5.84
C MET A 481 22.94 17.02 5.83
N LYS A 482 21.89 17.59 5.25
CA LYS A 482 21.65 19.05 5.21
C LYS A 482 20.92 19.54 6.45
#